data_3c428dec0988c8bfaf956e067472cb62
#
_entry.id   3c428dec0988c8bfaf956e067472cb62
#
_cell.length_a   1.000
_cell.length_b   1.000
_cell.length_c   1.000
_cell.angle_alpha   90.00
_cell.angle_beta   90.00
_cell.angle_gamma   90.00
#
_symmetry.space_group_name_H-M   'P 1'
#
loop_
_entity.id
_entity.type
_entity.pdbx_description
1 polymer ?
#
loop_
_entity_poly.entity_id
_entity_poly.type
_entity_poly.pdbx_seq_one_letter_code
_entity_poly.pdbx_strand_id
1 'polypeptide(L)'
;PCQPFSISGHKKGFEDTRGTLFFDICKIIENKKPKVVVLENVKHFINHDKKRTLKTVIKSLESLGYNVVFKLLNAINFGLPQNRERIFIIASKKGVFDFNLLKSKKSKKLKDFLDSDENFDYLKNKEFTLIEKRYVKEQDSGLIFVGYRNKNGFKKGIREGTKHLNRVHRQPNRIYSTNGYHPTLPSQESAGRFFIFDEN
;
A
#
# COMPACT_ATOMS: atom_id res chain seq x y z
N PRO A 1 -8.70 10.83 -3.50
CA PRO A 1 -8.87 9.59 -2.72
C PRO A 1 -8.41 8.35 -3.49
N CYS A 2 -7.85 7.35 -2.79
CA CYS A 2 -7.28 6.15 -3.42
C CYS A 2 -8.32 5.06 -3.74
N GLN A 3 -9.53 5.14 -3.18
CA GLN A 3 -10.54 4.07 -3.31
C GLN A 3 -10.94 3.74 -4.75
N PRO A 4 -11.18 4.71 -5.66
CA PRO A 4 -11.51 4.42 -7.06
C PRO A 4 -10.36 3.75 -7.83
N PHE A 5 -9.13 3.91 -7.37
CA PHE A 5 -7.90 3.44 -8.01
C PHE A 5 -7.26 2.24 -7.33
N SER A 6 -7.77 1.83 -6.17
CA SER A 6 -7.23 0.72 -5.38
C SER A 6 -7.68 -0.64 -5.95
N ILE A 7 -6.82 -1.67 -5.80
CA ILE A 7 -7.15 -3.05 -6.17
C ILE A 7 -8.34 -3.58 -5.34
N SER A 8 -8.51 -3.11 -4.12
CA SER A 8 -9.61 -3.48 -3.22
C SER A 8 -10.89 -2.68 -3.45
N GLY A 9 -10.85 -1.61 -4.26
CA GLY A 9 -11.98 -0.76 -4.63
C GLY A 9 -12.67 -1.21 -5.92
N HIS A 10 -13.70 -0.48 -6.33
CA HIS A 10 -14.49 -0.77 -7.54
C HIS A 10 -13.79 -0.45 -8.86
N LYS A 11 -12.58 0.10 -8.83
CA LYS A 11 -11.73 0.44 -10.00
C LYS A 11 -12.38 1.36 -11.05
N LYS A 12 -13.40 2.12 -10.68
CA LYS A 12 -14.14 3.00 -11.61
C LYS A 12 -13.36 4.29 -11.99
N GLY A 13 -12.23 4.56 -11.33
CA GLY A 13 -11.38 5.70 -11.68
C GLY A 13 -12.13 7.03 -11.64
N PHE A 14 -12.07 7.78 -12.75
CA PHE A 14 -12.77 9.06 -12.89
C PHE A 14 -14.27 8.93 -13.13
N GLU A 15 -14.81 7.74 -13.39
CA GLU A 15 -16.26 7.49 -13.45
C GLU A 15 -16.89 7.39 -12.05
N ASP A 16 -16.09 7.20 -11.00
CA ASP A 16 -16.52 7.27 -9.60
C ASP A 16 -16.49 8.74 -9.15
N THR A 17 -17.55 9.21 -8.49
CA THR A 17 -17.64 10.58 -7.96
C THR A 17 -16.46 10.97 -7.08
N ARG A 18 -15.86 9.99 -6.38
CA ARG A 18 -14.64 10.20 -5.58
C ARG A 18 -13.38 10.35 -6.46
N GLY A 19 -13.38 9.83 -7.68
CA GLY A 19 -12.31 10.02 -8.66
C GLY A 19 -12.33 11.42 -9.27
N THR A 20 -13.52 12.02 -9.42
CA THR A 20 -13.69 13.38 -9.96
C THR A 20 -13.16 14.46 -9.03
N LEU A 21 -12.99 14.18 -7.73
CA LEU A 21 -12.41 15.13 -6.76
C LEU A 21 -11.01 15.64 -7.17
N PHE A 22 -10.31 14.95 -8.06
CA PHE A 22 -9.05 15.48 -8.62
C PHE A 22 -9.27 16.79 -9.38
N PHE A 23 -10.36 16.91 -10.11
CA PHE A 23 -10.66 18.15 -10.85
C PHE A 23 -11.05 19.31 -9.91
N ASP A 24 -11.63 19.02 -8.74
CA ASP A 24 -11.83 20.04 -7.70
C ASP A 24 -10.49 20.48 -7.09
N ILE A 25 -9.55 19.55 -6.92
CA ILE A 25 -8.16 19.91 -6.56
C ILE A 25 -7.56 20.85 -7.62
N CYS A 26 -7.75 20.57 -8.91
CA CYS A 26 -7.26 21.44 -9.99
C CYS A 26 -7.86 22.86 -9.89
N LYS A 27 -9.16 23.00 -9.63
CA LYS A 27 -9.81 24.31 -9.40
C LYS A 27 -9.19 25.06 -8.22
N ILE A 28 -8.93 24.37 -7.12
CA ILE A 28 -8.25 24.96 -5.94
C ILE A 28 -6.84 25.43 -6.31
N ILE A 29 -6.09 24.60 -7.03
CA ILE A 29 -4.73 24.94 -7.48
C ILE A 29 -4.73 26.16 -8.40
N GLU A 30 -5.68 26.23 -9.33
CA GLU A 30 -5.84 27.35 -10.26
C GLU A 30 -6.11 28.67 -9.53
N ASN A 31 -7.02 28.63 -8.52
CA ASN A 31 -7.38 29.81 -7.74
C ASN A 31 -6.29 30.22 -6.75
N LYS A 32 -5.68 29.26 -6.05
CA LYS A 32 -4.73 29.55 -4.95
C LYS A 32 -3.27 29.63 -5.43
N LYS A 33 -2.97 29.09 -6.59
CA LYS A 33 -1.64 29.11 -7.25
C LYS A 33 -0.49 28.74 -6.30
N PRO A 34 -0.58 27.63 -5.54
CA PRO A 34 0.48 27.23 -4.63
C PRO A 34 1.82 27.07 -5.35
N LYS A 35 2.93 27.34 -4.67
CA LYS A 35 4.27 27.18 -5.26
C LYS A 35 4.61 25.72 -5.55
N VAL A 36 4.10 24.80 -4.71
CA VAL A 36 4.32 23.34 -4.81
C VAL A 36 3.02 22.64 -4.50
N VAL A 37 2.73 21.57 -5.24
CA VAL A 37 1.64 20.61 -4.99
C VAL A 37 2.25 19.23 -4.82
N VAL A 38 1.86 18.53 -3.77
CA VAL A 38 2.25 17.15 -3.51
C VAL A 38 1.00 16.29 -3.48
N LEU A 39 0.92 15.31 -4.38
CA LEU A 39 -0.16 14.33 -4.42
C LEU A 39 0.39 12.95 -4.12
N GLU A 40 -0.35 12.15 -3.38
CA GLU A 40 -0.02 10.76 -3.06
C GLU A 40 -1.15 9.83 -3.49
N ASN A 41 -0.79 8.64 -3.97
CA ASN A 41 -1.77 7.60 -4.22
C ASN A 41 -1.16 6.19 -4.12
N VAL A 42 -2.01 5.16 -4.23
CA VAL A 42 -1.56 3.75 -4.21
C VAL A 42 -0.76 3.40 -5.48
N LYS A 43 0.14 2.42 -5.38
CA LYS A 43 0.97 1.92 -6.50
C LYS A 43 0.14 1.63 -7.77
N HIS A 44 -1.06 1.07 -7.59
CA HIS A 44 -1.92 0.69 -8.72
C HIS A 44 -2.33 1.89 -9.59
N PHE A 45 -2.32 3.10 -9.02
CA PHE A 45 -2.63 4.33 -9.75
C PHE A 45 -1.74 4.52 -11.00
N ILE A 46 -0.49 4.06 -10.96
CA ILE A 46 0.46 4.18 -12.08
C ILE A 46 -0.06 3.46 -13.33
N ASN A 47 -0.62 2.25 -13.15
CA ASN A 47 -1.08 1.40 -14.25
C ASN A 47 -2.60 1.45 -14.45
N HIS A 48 -3.31 2.24 -13.64
CA HIS A 48 -4.76 2.37 -13.74
C HIS A 48 -5.16 2.85 -15.13
N ASP A 49 -6.19 2.21 -15.68
CA ASP A 49 -6.75 2.54 -17.00
C ASP A 49 -5.65 2.64 -18.09
N LYS A 50 -4.81 1.60 -18.18
CA LYS A 50 -3.68 1.56 -19.15
C LYS A 50 -2.78 2.80 -19.07
N LYS A 51 -2.54 3.31 -17.86
CA LYS A 51 -1.76 4.54 -17.54
C LYS A 51 -2.45 5.85 -17.92
N ARG A 52 -3.67 5.84 -18.45
CA ARG A 52 -4.40 7.06 -18.86
C ARG A 52 -4.66 7.98 -17.67
N THR A 53 -5.04 7.42 -16.51
CA THR A 53 -5.30 8.19 -15.29
C THR A 53 -4.11 9.04 -14.85
N LEU A 54 -2.93 8.44 -14.74
CA LEU A 54 -1.73 9.18 -14.36
C LEU A 54 -1.38 10.24 -15.39
N LYS A 55 -1.48 9.90 -16.68
CA LYS A 55 -1.24 10.84 -17.77
C LYS A 55 -2.18 12.05 -17.74
N THR A 56 -3.47 11.83 -17.41
CA THR A 56 -4.45 12.92 -17.24
C THR A 56 -4.06 13.83 -16.08
N VAL A 57 -3.69 13.26 -14.92
CA VAL A 57 -3.25 14.05 -13.76
C VAL A 57 -2.02 14.90 -14.10
N ILE A 58 -1.02 14.31 -14.72
CA ILE A 58 0.20 15.05 -15.11
C ILE A 58 -0.15 16.19 -16.06
N LYS A 59 -0.86 15.91 -17.16
CA LYS A 59 -1.25 16.94 -18.13
C LYS A 59 -2.07 18.08 -17.53
N SER A 60 -2.99 17.76 -16.61
CA SER A 60 -3.80 18.80 -15.94
C SER A 60 -2.95 19.70 -15.06
N LEU A 61 -1.95 19.18 -14.37
CA LEU A 61 -1.03 20.01 -13.58
C LEU A 61 -0.07 20.82 -14.46
N GLU A 62 0.42 20.24 -15.56
CA GLU A 62 1.24 20.93 -16.54
C GLU A 62 0.48 22.09 -17.20
N SER A 63 -0.79 21.89 -17.57
CA SER A 63 -1.63 22.96 -18.14
C SER A 63 -1.86 24.12 -17.18
N LEU A 64 -1.76 23.90 -15.86
CA LEU A 64 -1.79 24.94 -14.82
C LEU A 64 -0.40 25.61 -14.61
N GLY A 65 0.59 25.28 -15.44
CA GLY A 65 1.93 25.87 -15.45
C GLY A 65 2.86 25.32 -14.39
N TYR A 66 2.74 24.01 -14.03
CA TYR A 66 3.64 23.33 -13.12
C TYR A 66 4.60 22.39 -13.88
N ASN A 67 5.84 22.29 -13.41
CA ASN A 67 6.73 21.21 -13.75
C ASN A 67 6.38 19.98 -12.89
N VAL A 68 6.07 18.85 -13.51
CA VAL A 68 5.52 17.68 -12.81
C VAL A 68 6.48 16.51 -12.91
N VAL A 69 6.80 15.91 -11.77
CA VAL A 69 7.56 14.67 -11.67
C VAL A 69 6.85 13.70 -10.73
N PHE A 70 7.11 12.42 -10.90
CA PHE A 70 6.57 11.41 -9.99
C PHE A 70 7.57 10.29 -9.74
N LYS A 71 7.45 9.65 -8.57
CA LYS A 71 8.24 8.48 -8.21
C LYS A 71 7.42 7.53 -7.35
N LEU A 72 7.61 6.23 -7.54
CA LEU A 72 7.10 5.20 -6.62
C LEU A 72 8.10 5.07 -5.47
N LEU A 73 7.63 5.30 -4.25
CA LEU A 73 8.42 5.17 -3.03
C LEU A 73 7.85 4.05 -2.18
N ASN A 74 8.71 3.38 -1.40
CA ASN A 74 8.32 2.36 -0.44
C ASN A 74 8.81 2.75 0.96
N ALA A 75 7.93 2.67 1.95
CA ALA A 75 8.23 3.04 3.34
C ALA A 75 9.42 2.26 3.93
N ILE A 76 9.68 1.03 3.45
CA ILE A 76 10.85 0.25 3.84
C ILE A 76 12.16 1.01 3.59
N ASN A 77 12.23 1.75 2.49
CA ASN A 77 13.43 2.49 2.10
C ASN A 77 13.64 3.77 2.92
N PHE A 78 12.73 4.07 3.85
CA PHE A 78 12.76 5.24 4.72
C PHE A 78 12.70 4.88 6.21
N GLY A 79 13.08 3.65 6.56
CA GLY A 79 13.27 3.21 7.93
C GLY A 79 12.04 2.64 8.63
N LEU A 80 10.92 2.41 7.91
CA LEU A 80 9.73 1.79 8.46
C LEU A 80 9.66 0.31 8.08
N PRO A 81 9.32 -0.62 9.00
CA PRO A 81 9.24 -2.05 8.72
C PRO A 81 7.93 -2.43 7.99
N GLN A 82 7.49 -1.58 7.08
CA GLN A 82 6.22 -1.75 6.37
C GLN A 82 6.42 -1.69 4.86
N ASN A 83 6.04 -2.76 4.15
CA ASN A 83 5.96 -2.74 2.70
C ASN A 83 4.74 -1.93 2.25
N ARG A 84 4.96 -0.61 2.09
CA ARG A 84 3.95 0.35 1.68
C ARG A 84 4.45 1.17 0.50
N GLU A 85 4.08 0.72 -0.70
CA GLU A 85 4.41 1.42 -1.94
C GLU A 85 3.37 2.48 -2.28
N ARG A 86 3.82 3.70 -2.50
CA ARG A 86 2.99 4.85 -2.87
C ARG A 86 3.64 5.64 -4.00
N ILE A 87 2.83 6.06 -4.96
CA ILE A 87 3.25 7.06 -5.93
C ILE A 87 3.16 8.45 -5.29
N PHE A 88 4.22 9.21 -5.41
CA PHE A 88 4.25 10.63 -5.09
C PHE A 88 4.39 11.41 -6.39
N ILE A 89 3.49 12.38 -6.60
CA ILE A 89 3.50 13.28 -7.75
C ILE A 89 3.76 14.66 -7.18
N ILE A 90 4.84 15.28 -7.61
CA ILE A 90 5.25 16.62 -7.18
C ILE A 90 5.17 17.56 -8.36
N ALA A 91 4.39 18.61 -8.20
CA ALA A 91 4.24 19.67 -9.19
C ALA A 91 4.76 21.00 -8.61
N SER A 92 5.72 21.64 -9.28
CA SER A 92 6.38 22.86 -8.81
C SER A 92 6.30 23.96 -9.85
N LYS A 93 6.05 25.20 -9.40
CA LYS A 93 6.11 26.41 -10.23
C LYS A 93 7.56 26.81 -10.55
N LYS A 94 8.52 26.44 -9.70
CA LYS A 94 9.94 26.80 -9.83
C LYS A 94 10.78 25.53 -9.90
N GLY A 95 11.27 25.23 -11.11
CA GLY A 95 12.15 24.08 -11.33
C GLY A 95 11.46 22.72 -11.21
N VAL A 96 12.25 21.66 -11.30
CA VAL A 96 11.84 20.28 -11.23
C VAL A 96 12.32 19.69 -9.91
N PHE A 97 11.44 19.01 -9.17
CA PHE A 97 11.85 18.35 -7.93
C PHE A 97 12.74 17.13 -8.24
N ASP A 98 13.89 17.05 -7.57
CA ASP A 98 14.79 15.90 -7.70
C ASP A 98 14.55 14.90 -6.56
N PHE A 99 13.98 13.75 -6.90
CA PHE A 99 13.77 12.64 -5.94
C PHE A 99 15.08 12.00 -5.46
N ASN A 100 16.22 12.25 -6.09
CA ASN A 100 17.52 11.73 -5.63
C ASN A 100 18.03 12.45 -4.37
N LEU A 101 17.46 13.60 -4.03
CA LEU A 101 17.71 14.30 -2.78
C LEU A 101 17.14 13.55 -1.57
N LEU A 102 16.20 12.62 -1.79
CA LEU A 102 15.64 11.81 -0.72
C LEU A 102 16.66 10.76 -0.29
N LYS A 103 17.16 10.88 0.94
CA LYS A 103 18.08 9.90 1.52
C LYS A 103 17.31 8.65 1.93
N SER A 104 17.69 7.51 1.37
CA SER A 104 17.16 6.21 1.80
C SER A 104 17.76 5.83 3.15
N LYS A 105 16.96 5.13 3.97
CA LYS A 105 17.38 4.56 5.26
C LYS A 105 16.88 3.12 5.31
N LYS A 106 17.80 2.15 5.42
CA LYS A 106 17.42 0.75 5.56
C LYS A 106 16.53 0.57 6.80
N SER A 107 15.39 -0.09 6.63
CA SER A 107 14.52 -0.44 7.76
C SER A 107 15.11 -1.58 8.56
N LYS A 108 14.89 -1.54 9.88
CA LYS A 108 15.00 -2.71 10.74
C LYS A 108 13.84 -3.66 10.46
N LYS A 109 13.90 -4.89 10.96
CA LYS A 109 12.81 -5.88 10.83
C LYS A 109 11.66 -5.56 11.79
N LEU A 110 10.48 -6.17 11.58
CA LEU A 110 9.30 -5.88 12.39
C LEU A 110 9.55 -6.12 13.89
N LYS A 111 10.25 -7.20 14.24
CA LYS A 111 10.59 -7.54 15.63
C LYS A 111 11.30 -6.43 16.41
N ASP A 112 12.07 -5.59 15.71
CA ASP A 112 12.81 -4.49 16.34
C ASP A 112 11.92 -3.30 16.75
N PHE A 113 10.62 -3.37 16.44
CA PHE A 113 9.61 -2.35 16.72
C PHE A 113 8.46 -2.87 17.60
N LEU A 114 8.50 -4.13 17.99
CA LEU A 114 7.49 -4.69 18.89
C LEU A 114 7.80 -4.25 20.32
N ASP A 115 6.73 -3.96 21.04
CA ASP A 115 6.82 -3.71 22.48
C ASP A 115 7.11 -5.02 23.22
N SER A 116 7.78 -4.91 24.36
CA SER A 116 8.06 -6.04 25.26
C SER A 116 6.90 -6.33 26.24
N ASP A 117 5.75 -5.70 26.05
CA ASP A 117 4.59 -5.90 26.93
C ASP A 117 4.01 -7.30 26.73
N GLU A 118 3.74 -8.00 27.84
CA GLU A 118 3.21 -9.37 27.85
C GLU A 118 1.68 -9.43 27.68
N ASN A 119 0.98 -8.32 27.60
CA ASN A 119 -0.49 -8.24 27.53
C ASN A 119 -1.06 -8.32 26.11
N PHE A 120 -0.53 -9.20 25.28
CA PHE A 120 -1.05 -9.41 23.93
C PHE A 120 -2.12 -10.50 23.86
N ASP A 121 -3.13 -10.29 23.01
CA ASP A 121 -4.10 -11.31 22.65
C ASP A 121 -3.47 -12.33 21.70
N TYR A 122 -3.12 -13.51 22.19
CA TYR A 122 -2.57 -14.58 21.40
C TYR A 122 -3.66 -15.47 20.75
N LEU A 123 -3.41 -15.90 19.52
CA LEU A 123 -4.23 -16.92 18.88
C LEU A 123 -3.96 -18.29 19.56
N LYS A 124 -5.04 -19.05 19.81
CA LYS A 124 -4.92 -20.44 20.27
C LYS A 124 -4.48 -21.34 19.12
N ASN A 125 -3.77 -22.43 19.41
CA ASN A 125 -3.22 -23.37 18.41
C ASN A 125 -4.24 -23.86 17.37
N LYS A 126 -5.51 -24.02 17.74
CA LYS A 126 -6.60 -24.41 16.82
C LYS A 126 -7.08 -23.28 15.88
N GLU A 127 -6.67 -22.03 16.12
CA GLU A 127 -7.16 -20.87 15.40
C GLU A 127 -6.27 -20.50 14.20
N PHE A 128 -5.11 -21.13 14.06
CA PHE A 128 -4.19 -20.89 12.96
C PHE A 128 -3.50 -22.17 12.48
N THR A 129 -2.93 -22.09 11.30
CA THR A 129 -2.09 -23.13 10.71
C THR A 129 -0.80 -22.49 10.20
N LEU A 130 0.33 -23.01 10.66
CA LEU A 130 1.64 -22.64 10.12
C LEU A 130 1.95 -23.52 8.90
N ILE A 131 2.63 -22.95 7.91
CA ILE A 131 3.16 -23.72 6.79
C ILE A 131 4.48 -24.39 7.22
N GLU A 132 4.82 -25.50 6.59
CA GLU A 132 6.07 -26.20 6.88
C GLU A 132 7.29 -25.30 6.60
N LYS A 133 8.28 -25.33 7.50
CA LYS A 133 9.49 -24.46 7.41
C LYS A 133 10.15 -24.48 6.03
N ARG A 134 10.17 -25.64 5.35
CA ARG A 134 10.77 -25.77 4.01
C ARG A 134 10.11 -24.92 2.93
N TYR A 135 8.85 -24.49 3.14
CA TYR A 135 8.10 -23.63 2.21
C TYR A 135 8.09 -22.15 2.62
N VAL A 136 8.64 -21.84 3.80
CA VAL A 136 8.78 -20.45 4.25
C VAL A 136 9.89 -19.79 3.45
N LYS A 137 9.55 -18.69 2.75
CA LYS A 137 10.51 -17.90 1.95
C LYS A 137 10.28 -16.42 2.16
N GLU A 138 11.36 -15.67 2.26
CA GLU A 138 11.29 -14.22 2.16
C GLU A 138 10.92 -13.83 0.72
N GLN A 139 9.88 -13.02 0.58
CA GLN A 139 9.44 -12.49 -0.71
C GLN A 139 10.33 -11.28 -1.10
N ASP A 140 10.37 -10.92 -2.38
CA ASP A 140 11.08 -9.72 -2.86
C ASP A 140 10.66 -8.43 -2.12
N SER A 141 9.44 -8.44 -1.60
CA SER A 141 8.89 -7.37 -0.75
C SER A 141 9.43 -7.35 0.67
N GLY A 142 10.27 -8.34 1.06
CA GLY A 142 10.75 -8.55 2.41
C GLY A 142 9.71 -9.08 3.40
N LEU A 143 8.54 -9.49 2.91
CA LEU A 143 7.51 -10.17 3.71
C LEU A 143 7.84 -11.65 3.82
N ILE A 144 7.66 -12.23 5.01
CA ILE A 144 7.82 -13.66 5.25
C ILE A 144 6.47 -14.22 5.68
N PHE A 145 5.79 -14.89 4.75
CA PHE A 145 4.52 -15.55 5.03
C PHE A 145 4.77 -16.89 5.71
N VAL A 146 4.21 -17.07 6.91
CA VAL A 146 4.44 -18.26 7.74
C VAL A 146 3.18 -19.06 8.02
N GLY A 147 2.00 -18.53 7.79
CA GLY A 147 0.78 -19.25 8.08
C GLY A 147 -0.49 -18.45 7.82
N TYR A 148 -1.59 -19.01 8.24
CA TYR A 148 -2.90 -18.39 8.05
C TYR A 148 -3.85 -18.74 9.21
N ARG A 149 -4.80 -17.85 9.46
CA ARG A 149 -5.84 -18.02 10.45
C ARG A 149 -6.90 -19.00 9.97
N ASN A 150 -7.25 -19.96 10.82
CA ASN A 150 -8.35 -20.89 10.61
C ASN A 150 -9.66 -20.19 11.01
N LYS A 151 -10.53 -19.87 10.02
CA LYS A 151 -11.86 -19.35 10.28
C LYS A 151 -12.91 -20.39 9.92
N ASN A 152 -13.80 -20.71 10.86
CA ASN A 152 -15.00 -21.49 10.59
C ASN A 152 -15.85 -20.74 9.53
N GLY A 153 -16.27 -21.45 8.48
CA GLY A 153 -17.09 -20.87 7.40
C GLY A 153 -16.34 -20.20 6.27
N PHE A 154 -15.00 -20.15 6.29
CA PHE A 154 -14.24 -19.67 5.13
C PHE A 154 -14.14 -20.75 4.07
N LYS A 155 -14.92 -20.62 2.99
CA LYS A 155 -14.68 -21.42 1.77
C LYS A 155 -13.26 -21.16 1.28
N LYS A 156 -12.41 -22.20 1.19
CA LYS A 156 -11.18 -22.16 0.40
C LYS A 156 -11.56 -21.68 -0.99
N GLY A 157 -11.10 -20.52 -1.41
CA GLY A 157 -11.45 -20.05 -2.74
C GLY A 157 -10.94 -18.66 -3.06
N ILE A 158 -10.68 -18.45 -4.32
CA ILE A 158 -10.33 -17.18 -4.90
C ILE A 158 -11.61 -16.34 -4.92
N ARG A 159 -11.59 -15.16 -4.35
CA ARG A 159 -12.71 -14.22 -4.39
C ARG A 159 -13.04 -13.92 -5.85
N GLU A 160 -14.31 -13.95 -6.20
CA GLU A 160 -14.78 -13.52 -7.52
C GLU A 160 -14.21 -12.13 -7.87
N GLY A 161 -13.70 -11.95 -9.08
CA GLY A 161 -13.00 -10.75 -9.51
C GLY A 161 -11.53 -10.63 -9.08
N THR A 162 -10.99 -11.58 -8.27
CA THR A 162 -9.58 -11.57 -7.84
C THR A 162 -8.79 -12.80 -8.26
N LYS A 163 -9.33 -13.60 -9.18
CA LYS A 163 -8.68 -14.80 -9.74
C LYS A 163 -7.29 -14.50 -10.31
N HIS A 164 -7.12 -13.33 -10.93
CA HIS A 164 -5.85 -12.85 -11.48
C HIS A 164 -4.76 -12.63 -10.44
N LEU A 165 -5.10 -12.55 -9.15
CA LEU A 165 -4.14 -12.34 -8.06
C LEU A 165 -3.56 -13.63 -7.52
N ASN A 166 -4.05 -14.78 -7.97
CA ASN A 166 -3.61 -16.14 -7.58
C ASN A 166 -3.39 -16.32 -6.06
N ARG A 167 -4.29 -15.76 -5.23
CA ARG A 167 -4.16 -15.70 -3.78
C ARG A 167 -5.08 -16.68 -3.10
N VAL A 168 -4.54 -17.75 -2.54
CA VAL A 168 -5.31 -18.77 -1.79
C VAL A 168 -5.86 -18.21 -0.48
N HIS A 169 -5.11 -17.36 0.22
CA HIS A 169 -5.53 -16.75 1.47
C HIS A 169 -5.73 -15.25 1.34
N ARG A 170 -6.84 -14.74 1.93
CA ARG A 170 -7.08 -13.28 1.99
C ARG A 170 -6.06 -12.62 2.89
N GLN A 171 -5.66 -11.39 2.57
CA GLN A 171 -4.69 -10.61 3.35
C GLN A 171 -4.96 -10.61 4.87
N PRO A 172 -6.20 -10.37 5.35
CA PRO A 172 -6.49 -10.35 6.78
C PRO A 172 -6.33 -11.68 7.50
N ASN A 173 -6.22 -12.79 6.77
CA ASN A 173 -6.06 -14.13 7.35
C ASN A 173 -4.61 -14.62 7.29
N ARG A 174 -3.69 -13.83 6.75
CA ARG A 174 -2.29 -14.21 6.63
C ARG A 174 -1.55 -13.89 7.91
N ILE A 175 -0.60 -14.76 8.24
CA ILE A 175 0.32 -14.59 9.35
C ILE A 175 1.70 -14.37 8.76
N TYR A 176 2.40 -13.34 9.22
CA TYR A 176 3.74 -12.99 8.78
C TYR A 176 4.72 -13.08 9.94
N SER A 177 5.95 -13.54 9.65
CA SER A 177 7.04 -13.58 10.63
C SER A 177 7.51 -12.17 10.98
N THR A 178 7.82 -11.96 12.26
CA THR A 178 8.44 -10.72 12.76
C THR A 178 9.86 -10.52 12.26
N ASN A 179 10.51 -11.59 11.77
CA ASN A 179 11.82 -11.52 11.12
C ASN A 179 11.78 -10.90 9.71
N GLY A 180 10.59 -10.61 9.17
CA GLY A 180 10.36 -9.89 7.92
C GLY A 180 9.88 -8.46 8.13
N TYR A 181 9.30 -7.88 7.06
CA TYR A 181 8.55 -6.63 7.12
C TYR A 181 7.06 -6.92 7.24
N HIS A 182 6.30 -5.87 7.58
CA HIS A 182 4.85 -5.95 7.67
C HIS A 182 4.19 -5.48 6.37
N PRO A 183 3.08 -6.08 5.93
CA PRO A 183 2.28 -5.53 4.83
C PRO A 183 1.64 -4.18 5.21
N THR A 184 1.16 -3.45 4.20
CA THR A 184 0.45 -2.18 4.43
C THR A 184 -0.73 -2.37 5.37
N LEU A 185 -0.75 -1.65 6.50
CA LEU A 185 -1.87 -1.63 7.43
C LEU A 185 -3.12 -1.03 6.75
N PRO A 186 -4.30 -1.65 6.90
CA PRO A 186 -5.55 -1.08 6.42
C PRO A 186 -6.02 0.07 7.31
N SER A 187 -6.82 0.96 6.74
CA SER A 187 -7.39 2.11 7.46
C SER A 187 -8.60 1.78 8.32
N GLN A 188 -9.15 0.58 8.20
CA GLN A 188 -10.36 0.16 8.91
C GLN A 188 -10.10 -1.13 9.70
N GLU A 189 -10.54 -1.17 10.95
CA GLU A 189 -10.50 -2.38 11.78
C GLU A 189 -11.27 -3.54 11.16
N SER A 190 -12.38 -3.26 10.46
CA SER A 190 -13.18 -4.26 9.74
C SER A 190 -12.45 -4.91 8.57
N ALA A 191 -11.39 -4.29 8.04
CA ALA A 191 -10.56 -4.85 6.98
C ALA A 191 -9.67 -6.00 7.46
N GLY A 192 -9.68 -6.30 8.75
CA GLY A 192 -9.00 -7.40 9.40
C GLY A 192 -7.74 -6.98 10.14
N ARG A 193 -7.56 -7.58 11.31
CA ARG A 193 -6.32 -7.51 12.05
C ARG A 193 -5.26 -8.28 11.29
N PHE A 194 -4.03 -7.80 11.27
CA PHE A 194 -2.90 -8.58 10.80
C PHE A 194 -2.35 -9.39 11.96
N PHE A 195 -2.01 -10.63 11.66
CA PHE A 195 -1.41 -11.53 12.62
C PHE A 195 0.06 -11.64 12.31
N ILE A 196 0.85 -11.62 13.36
CA ILE A 196 2.30 -11.81 13.30
C ILE A 196 2.67 -13.05 14.10
N PHE A 197 3.75 -13.68 13.70
CA PHE A 197 4.34 -14.82 14.38
C PHE A 197 5.74 -14.42 14.84
N ASP A 198 5.93 -14.40 16.14
CA ASP A 198 7.23 -14.20 16.74
C ASP A 198 7.88 -15.57 17.02
N GLU A 199 9.11 -15.72 16.60
CA GLU A 199 9.87 -16.98 16.75
C GLU A 199 10.70 -17.00 18.05
N ASN A 200 10.59 -15.96 18.90
CA ASN A 200 11.28 -15.90 20.19
C ASN A 200 10.57 -16.68 21.28
#